data_94db516af4174c7c75f1b6ae713a31c5
#
_entry.id   94db516af4174c7c75f1b6ae713a31c5
#
_cell.length_a   1.000
_cell.length_b   1.000
_cell.length_c   1.000
_cell.angle_alpha   90.00
_cell.angle_beta   90.00
_cell.angle_gamma   90.00
#
_symmetry.space_group_name_H-M   'P 1'
#
loop_
_entity.id
_entity.type
_entity.pdbx_description
1 polymer ?
#
loop_
_entity_poly.entity_id
_entity_poly.type
_entity_poly.pdbx_seq_one_letter_code
_entity_poly.pdbx_strand_id
1 'polypeptide(L)' 'MNTLVRKYEIAKRRANEFMKKGQITQYLDALIEMNKYKRLMRAVIAN' A
#
# COMPACT_ATOMS: atom_id res chain seq x y z
N MET A 1 10.60 14.85 -2.15
CA MET A 1 9.47 14.10 -1.63
C MET A 1 9.61 12.62 -1.95
N ASN A 2 9.33 11.74 -1.02
CA ASN A 2 9.56 10.32 -1.19
C ASN A 2 8.42 9.67 -1.99
N THR A 3 8.74 9.20 -3.20
CA THR A 3 7.78 8.56 -4.09
C THR A 3 7.19 7.28 -3.49
N LEU A 4 7.99 6.55 -2.73
CA LEU A 4 7.53 5.31 -2.09
C LEU A 4 6.45 5.58 -1.04
N VAL A 5 6.63 6.64 -0.25
CA VAL A 5 5.63 7.04 0.74
C VAL A 5 4.31 7.37 0.05
N ARG A 6 4.39 8.10 -1.06
CA ARG A 6 3.21 8.48 -1.80
C ARG A 6 2.48 7.27 -2.38
N LYS A 7 3.23 6.33 -2.95
CA LYS A 7 2.64 5.11 -3.49
C LYS A 7 2.01 4.27 -2.39
N TYR A 8 2.66 4.19 -1.24
CA TYR A 8 2.13 3.46 -0.10
C TYR A 8 0.78 4.07 0.34
N GLU A 9 0.71 5.39 0.41
CA GLU A 9 -0.51 6.06 0.83
C GLU A 9 -1.66 5.87 -0.15
N ILE A 10 -1.34 5.87 -1.45
CA ILE A 10 -2.35 5.62 -2.47
C ILE A 10 -2.89 4.20 -2.35
N ALA A 11 -2.01 3.22 -2.18
CA ALA A 11 -2.43 1.83 -2.00
C ALA A 11 -3.28 1.67 -0.75
N LYS A 12 -2.92 2.36 0.32
CA LYS A 12 -3.68 2.35 1.56
C LYS A 12 -5.09 2.87 1.36
N ARG A 13 -5.25 3.98 0.65
CA ARG A 13 -6.57 4.52 0.35
C ARG A 13 -7.40 3.56 -0.46
N ARG A 14 -6.80 2.96 -1.48
CA ARG A 14 -7.51 1.99 -2.32
C ARG A 14 -7.98 0.81 -1.51
N ALA A 15 -7.12 0.32 -0.62
CA ALA A 15 -7.50 -0.79 0.25
C ALA A 15 -8.73 -0.44 1.09
N ASN A 16 -8.73 0.75 1.68
CA ASN A 16 -9.86 1.19 2.48
C ASN A 16 -11.15 1.30 1.67
N GLU A 17 -11.04 1.81 0.45
CA GLU A 17 -12.21 1.93 -0.42
C GLU A 17 -12.75 0.58 -0.85
N PHE A 18 -11.87 -0.35 -1.22
CA PHE A 18 -12.30 -1.70 -1.59
C PHE A 18 -12.96 -2.40 -0.43
N MET A 19 -12.45 -2.19 0.77
CA MET A 19 -13.04 -2.79 1.97
C MET A 19 -14.45 -2.25 2.20
N LYS A 20 -14.64 -0.95 2.05
CA LYS A 20 -15.96 -0.34 2.22
C LYS A 20 -16.98 -0.87 1.21
N LYS A 21 -16.50 -1.16 0.01
CA LYS A 21 -17.35 -1.68 -1.05
C LYS A 21 -17.55 -3.19 -0.99
N GLY A 22 -16.86 -3.87 -0.10
CA GLY A 22 -16.92 -5.31 0.01
C GLY A 22 -16.17 -6.05 -1.07
N GLN A 23 -15.27 -5.38 -1.78
CA GLN A 23 -14.47 -5.98 -2.85
C GLN A 23 -13.22 -6.61 -2.24
N ILE A 24 -13.39 -7.81 -1.73
CA ILE A 24 -12.34 -8.48 -0.94
C ILE A 24 -11.10 -8.81 -1.75
N THR A 25 -11.28 -9.30 -2.98
CA THR A 25 -10.13 -9.66 -3.83
C THR A 25 -9.25 -8.44 -4.11
N GLN A 26 -9.88 -7.32 -4.49
CA GLN A 26 -9.15 -6.09 -4.75
C GLN A 26 -8.51 -5.55 -3.47
N TYR A 27 -9.19 -5.70 -2.34
CA TYR A 27 -8.67 -5.30 -1.06
C TYR A 27 -7.37 -6.05 -0.74
N LEU A 28 -7.36 -7.37 -0.94
CA LEU A 28 -6.16 -8.17 -0.70
C LEU A 28 -5.01 -7.77 -1.62
N ASP A 29 -5.32 -7.50 -2.90
CA ASP A 29 -4.32 -7.04 -3.84
C ASP A 29 -3.70 -5.71 -3.39
N ALA A 30 -4.53 -4.80 -2.92
CA ALA A 30 -4.06 -3.51 -2.42
C ALA A 30 -3.18 -3.68 -1.18
N LEU A 31 -3.51 -4.62 -0.31
CA LEU A 31 -2.68 -4.93 0.86
C LEU A 31 -1.30 -5.46 0.45
N ILE A 32 -1.26 -6.29 -0.57
CA ILE A 32 0.01 -6.82 -1.06
C ILE A 32 0.88 -5.67 -1.58
N GLU A 33 0.29 -4.74 -2.32
CA GLU A 33 1.03 -3.56 -2.79
C GLU A 33 1.52 -2.71 -1.63
N MET A 34 0.67 -2.47 -0.64
CA MET A 34 1.08 -1.73 0.54
C MET A 34 2.29 -2.35 1.21
N ASN A 35 2.25 -3.65 1.41
CA ASN A 35 3.36 -4.37 2.04
C ASN A 35 4.62 -4.27 1.21
N LYS A 36 4.50 -4.35 -0.10
CA LYS A 36 5.63 -4.20 -1.01
C LYS A 36 6.31 -2.84 -0.84
N TYR A 37 5.52 -1.78 -0.88
CA TYR A 37 6.08 -0.43 -0.72
C TYR A 37 6.63 -0.20 0.67
N LYS A 38 5.99 -0.75 1.67
CA LYS A 38 6.46 -0.66 3.04
C LYS A 38 7.83 -1.31 3.21
N ARG A 39 8.03 -2.49 2.59
CA ARG A 39 9.31 -3.18 2.64
C ARG A 39 10.39 -2.37 1.92
N LEU A 40 10.05 -1.78 0.77
CA LEU A 40 10.98 -0.95 0.04
C LEU A 40 11.41 0.27 0.85
N MET A 41 10.46 0.89 1.53
CA MET A 41 10.77 2.03 2.39
C MET A 41 11.70 1.65 3.53
N ARG A 42 11.47 0.50 4.14
CA ARG A 42 12.33 0.01 5.22
C ARG A 42 13.75 -0.24 4.73
N ALA A 43 13.86 -0.85 3.56
CA ALA A 43 15.18 -1.14 2.99
C ALA A 43 15.97 0.14 2.74
N VAL A 44 15.30 1.19 2.28
CA VAL A 44 15.96 2.47 2.03
C VAL A 44 16.35 3.14 3.34
N ILE A 45 15.47 3.12 4.33
CA ILE A 45 15.71 3.78 5.62
C ILE A 45 16.73 3.02 6.45
N ALA A 46 16.73 1.70 6.37
CA ALA A 46 17.60 0.85 7.18
C ALA A 46 19.09 1.01 6.81
N ASN A 47 19.37 1.54 5.64
CA ASN A 47 20.75 1.79 5.22
C ASN A 47 21.25 3.13 5.75
#